data_cf1d02d20c89800a8a6000dc963bcd0d
#
_entry.id   cf1d02d20c89800a8a6000dc963bcd0d
#
_cell.length_a   1.000
_cell.length_b   1.000
_cell.length_c   1.000
_cell.angle_alpha   90.00
_cell.angle_beta   90.00
_cell.angle_gamma   90.00
#
_symmetry.space_group_name_H-M   'P 1'
#
loop_
_entity.id
_entity.type
_entity.pdbx_description
1 polymer ?
#
loop_
_entity_poly.entity_id
_entity_poly.type
_entity_poly.pdbx_seq_one_letter_code
_entity_poly.pdbx_strand_id
1 'polypeptide(L)'
;MAASREVIHIHHFFFTKLTLIVNVICASCKRNEQLKVAQAAEIAHMIDIGDLKTRKGLNQIGTLQRVGDACWSSHLRSISSLMMKFSATCKVLLIIIDEGNTLSQRAEANVAYQALTSFELVFILHLMKEIIEFINSLCKKLQCQSQDILNAILFVSSIKEFIQKFRDDGWDDLLTTVKSFCELRSIDIPYINARYVGR
;
A
#
# COMPACT_ATOMS: atom_id res chain seq x y z
N MET A 1 -22.14 17.82 0.42
CA MET A 1 -21.68 17.69 -0.98
C MET A 1 -20.17 17.88 -1.16
N ALA A 2 -19.46 18.74 -0.42
CA ALA A 2 -18.00 18.89 -0.50
C ALA A 2 -17.25 17.60 -0.09
N ALA A 3 -17.54 17.03 1.07
CA ALA A 3 -16.89 15.80 1.57
C ALA A 3 -16.98 14.61 0.61
N SER A 4 -18.08 14.46 -0.12
CA SER A 4 -18.26 13.38 -1.10
C SER A 4 -17.31 13.52 -2.31
N ARG A 5 -17.00 14.74 -2.73
CA ARG A 5 -16.05 14.98 -3.84
C ARG A 5 -14.61 14.71 -3.41
N GLU A 6 -14.24 15.08 -2.18
CA GLU A 6 -12.90 14.83 -1.63
C GLU A 6 -12.62 13.34 -1.47
N VAL A 7 -13.59 12.55 -0.99
CA VAL A 7 -13.45 11.08 -0.87
C VAL A 7 -13.22 10.43 -2.23
N ILE A 8 -13.97 10.83 -3.26
CA ILE A 8 -13.79 10.32 -4.63
C ILE A 8 -12.40 10.70 -5.15
N HIS A 9 -11.92 11.89 -4.85
CA HIS A 9 -10.61 12.36 -5.29
C HIS A 9 -9.46 11.57 -4.64
N ILE A 10 -9.54 11.32 -3.33
CA ILE A 10 -8.55 10.52 -2.58
C ILE A 10 -8.52 9.08 -3.11
N HIS A 11 -9.69 8.47 -3.31
CA HIS A 11 -9.80 7.12 -3.85
C HIS A 11 -9.17 7.04 -5.26
N HIS A 12 -9.54 7.95 -6.15
CA HIS A 12 -8.99 7.99 -7.51
C HIS A 12 -7.48 8.23 -7.49
N PHE A 13 -7.00 9.19 -6.71
CA PHE A 13 -5.57 9.47 -6.53
C PHE A 13 -4.81 8.22 -6.10
N PHE A 14 -5.28 7.56 -5.05
CA PHE A 14 -4.64 6.36 -4.49
C PHE A 14 -4.52 5.23 -5.52
N PHE A 15 -5.63 4.82 -6.12
CA PHE A 15 -5.61 3.71 -7.07
C PHE A 15 -4.84 4.05 -8.36
N THR A 16 -4.87 5.29 -8.81
CA THR A 16 -4.06 5.74 -9.95
C THR A 16 -2.57 5.62 -9.65
N LYS A 17 -2.11 6.07 -8.48
CA LYS A 17 -0.70 5.97 -8.08
C LYS A 17 -0.27 4.53 -7.85
N LEU A 18 -1.08 3.74 -7.17
CA LEU A 18 -0.82 2.31 -6.97
C LEU A 18 -0.70 1.56 -8.30
N THR A 19 -1.64 1.79 -9.22
CA THR A 19 -1.63 1.19 -10.56
C THR A 19 -0.42 1.62 -11.37
N LEU A 20 -0.05 2.89 -11.33
CA LEU A 20 1.15 3.41 -11.99
C LEU A 20 2.41 2.66 -11.52
N ILE A 21 2.63 2.60 -10.21
CA ILE A 21 3.81 1.94 -9.62
C ILE A 21 3.87 0.46 -10.03
N VAL A 22 2.75 -0.26 -9.87
CA VAL A 22 2.67 -1.67 -10.22
C VAL A 22 2.91 -1.89 -11.72
N ASN A 23 2.32 -1.06 -12.59
CA ASN A 23 2.48 -1.19 -14.03
C ASN A 23 3.90 -0.89 -14.48
N VAL A 24 4.56 0.14 -13.95
CA VAL A 24 5.96 0.45 -14.27
C VAL A 24 6.88 -0.72 -13.94
N ILE A 25 6.70 -1.35 -12.78
CA ILE A 25 7.50 -2.52 -12.37
C ILE A 25 7.15 -3.75 -13.20
N CYS A 26 5.85 -4.04 -13.39
CA CYS A 26 5.39 -5.25 -14.09
C CYS A 26 5.39 -5.13 -15.62
N ALA A 27 5.93 -4.05 -16.18
CA ALA A 27 5.94 -3.81 -17.63
C ALA A 27 6.82 -4.79 -18.42
N SER A 28 7.84 -5.40 -17.78
CA SER A 28 8.73 -6.35 -18.46
C SER A 28 9.24 -7.45 -17.52
N CYS A 29 9.61 -8.59 -18.13
CA CYS A 29 10.24 -9.69 -17.39
C CYS A 29 11.56 -9.26 -16.73
N LYS A 30 12.36 -8.40 -17.41
CA LYS A 30 13.61 -7.86 -16.86
C LYS A 30 13.39 -7.11 -15.55
N ARG A 31 12.39 -6.21 -15.49
CA ARG A 31 12.07 -5.43 -14.29
C ARG A 31 11.55 -6.32 -13.14
N ASN A 32 10.72 -7.30 -13.47
CA ASN A 32 10.27 -8.29 -12.49
C ASN A 32 11.42 -9.09 -11.91
N GLU A 33 12.41 -9.47 -12.73
CA GLU A 33 13.58 -10.18 -12.25
C GLU A 33 14.48 -9.28 -11.39
N GLN A 34 14.70 -8.04 -11.78
CA GLN A 34 15.38 -7.03 -10.96
C GLN A 34 14.70 -6.86 -9.59
N LEU A 35 13.36 -6.85 -9.55
CA LEU A 35 12.61 -6.78 -8.29
C LEU A 35 12.89 -8.01 -7.40
N LYS A 36 12.89 -9.22 -7.95
CA LYS A 36 13.19 -10.45 -7.21
C LYS A 36 14.62 -10.45 -6.67
N VAL A 37 15.59 -10.02 -7.48
CA VAL A 37 16.99 -9.90 -7.06
C VAL A 37 17.13 -8.88 -5.92
N ALA A 38 16.48 -7.72 -6.04
CA ALA A 38 16.49 -6.71 -4.99
C ALA A 38 15.86 -7.21 -3.68
N GLN A 39 14.75 -7.99 -3.76
CA GLN A 39 14.14 -8.63 -2.60
C GLN A 39 15.07 -9.67 -1.96
N ALA A 40 15.70 -10.52 -2.77
CA ALA A 40 16.63 -11.54 -2.27
C ALA A 40 17.78 -10.90 -1.50
N ALA A 41 18.37 -9.82 -2.03
CA ALA A 41 19.44 -9.08 -1.38
C ALA A 41 19.00 -8.43 -0.06
N GLU A 42 17.77 -7.89 -0.01
CA GLU A 42 17.20 -7.30 1.22
C GLU A 42 16.96 -8.36 2.30
N ILE A 43 16.38 -9.49 1.93
CA ILE A 43 16.17 -10.63 2.84
C ILE A 43 17.51 -11.16 3.36
N ALA A 44 18.50 -11.34 2.49
CA ALA A 44 19.84 -11.81 2.89
C ALA A 44 20.48 -10.85 3.91
N HIS A 45 20.40 -9.56 3.65
CA HIS A 45 20.91 -8.53 4.58
C HIS A 45 20.20 -8.57 5.95
N MET A 46 18.85 -8.71 5.95
CA MET A 46 18.09 -8.80 7.21
C MET A 46 18.38 -10.07 8.00
N ILE A 47 18.69 -11.18 7.32
CA ILE A 47 19.14 -12.43 7.97
C ILE A 47 20.51 -12.22 8.61
N ASP A 48 21.44 -11.58 7.91
CA ASP A 48 22.81 -11.36 8.36
C ASP A 48 22.88 -10.50 9.62
N ILE A 49 22.01 -9.47 9.73
CA ILE A 49 21.90 -8.61 10.92
C ILE A 49 21.02 -9.20 12.03
N GLY A 50 20.48 -10.41 11.85
CA GLY A 50 19.67 -11.11 12.86
C GLY A 50 18.25 -10.54 13.08
N ASP A 51 17.80 -9.64 12.22
CA ASP A 51 16.50 -8.93 12.34
C ASP A 51 15.33 -9.76 11.79
N LEU A 52 15.60 -10.81 11.01
CA LEU A 52 14.59 -11.72 10.49
C LEU A 52 14.53 -13.04 11.26
N LYS A 53 13.47 -13.20 12.06
CA LYS A 53 13.01 -14.52 12.45
C LYS A 53 12.46 -15.23 11.20
N THR A 54 13.16 -16.29 10.76
CA THR A 54 12.73 -17.15 9.64
C THR A 54 11.37 -17.79 9.93
N ARG A 55 10.28 -17.07 9.65
CA ARG A 55 8.93 -17.64 9.66
C ARG A 55 8.58 -18.11 8.25
N LYS A 56 8.22 -19.38 8.12
CA LYS A 56 7.72 -19.95 6.86
C LYS A 56 6.61 -19.07 6.28
N GLY A 57 6.82 -18.53 5.07
CA GLY A 57 5.80 -17.85 4.26
C GLY A 57 5.81 -16.32 4.25
N LEU A 58 6.48 -15.62 5.17
CA LEU A 58 6.49 -14.14 5.19
C LEU A 58 7.51 -13.51 4.23
N ASN A 59 8.55 -14.25 3.84
CA ASN A 59 9.66 -13.75 3.02
C ASN A 59 9.66 -14.35 1.60
N GLN A 60 8.47 -14.50 0.99
CA GLN A 60 8.40 -15.04 -0.36
C GLN A 60 8.84 -14.00 -1.39
N ILE A 61 9.91 -14.33 -2.13
CA ILE A 61 10.34 -13.57 -3.29
C ILE A 61 9.27 -13.71 -4.38
N GLY A 62 8.86 -12.60 -4.98
CA GLY A 62 7.83 -12.61 -6.01
C GLY A 62 7.63 -11.26 -6.67
N THR A 63 6.70 -11.19 -7.61
CA THR A 63 6.31 -9.96 -8.31
C THR A 63 5.32 -9.14 -7.49
N LEU A 64 5.13 -7.86 -7.88
CA LEU A 64 4.02 -7.07 -7.38
C LEU A 64 2.69 -7.66 -7.88
N GLN A 65 1.68 -7.58 -7.05
CA GLN A 65 0.32 -8.01 -7.42
C GLN A 65 -0.41 -6.86 -8.10
N ARG A 66 -0.97 -7.11 -9.29
CA ARG A 66 -1.79 -6.10 -9.98
C ARG A 66 -3.10 -5.88 -9.23
N VAL A 67 -3.57 -4.65 -9.26
CA VAL A 67 -4.90 -4.30 -8.75
C VAL A 67 -5.93 -4.95 -9.67
N GLY A 68 -6.79 -5.81 -9.12
CA GLY A 68 -7.89 -6.42 -9.88
C GLY A 68 -9.19 -5.66 -9.61
N ASP A 69 -10.00 -5.45 -10.64
CA ASP A 69 -11.14 -4.53 -10.64
C ASP A 69 -12.35 -4.98 -9.79
N ALA A 70 -12.40 -6.22 -9.32
CA ALA A 70 -13.66 -6.80 -8.83
C ALA A 70 -13.67 -7.30 -7.38
N CYS A 71 -12.55 -7.30 -6.64
CA CYS A 71 -12.54 -7.95 -5.33
C CYS A 71 -11.65 -7.24 -4.30
N TRP A 72 -12.20 -6.95 -3.12
CA TRP A 72 -11.48 -6.37 -1.98
C TRP A 72 -10.22 -7.15 -1.60
N SER A 73 -10.25 -8.47 -1.71
CA SER A 73 -9.07 -9.31 -1.45
C SER A 73 -7.95 -9.10 -2.48
N SER A 74 -8.27 -8.70 -3.71
CA SER A 74 -7.28 -8.33 -4.74
C SER A 74 -6.59 -7.01 -4.38
N HIS A 75 -7.36 -6.01 -3.98
CA HIS A 75 -6.83 -4.73 -3.52
C HIS A 75 -5.91 -4.92 -2.31
N LEU A 76 -6.35 -5.69 -1.31
CA LEU A 76 -5.53 -6.00 -0.14
C LEU A 76 -4.20 -6.67 -0.51
N ARG A 77 -4.24 -7.66 -1.40
CA ARG A 77 -3.02 -8.35 -1.87
C ARG A 77 -2.07 -7.39 -2.59
N SER A 78 -2.59 -6.48 -3.43
CA SER A 78 -1.77 -5.49 -4.14
C SER A 78 -1.10 -4.52 -3.16
N ILE A 79 -1.85 -3.97 -2.21
CA ILE A 79 -1.34 -3.06 -1.17
C ILE A 79 -0.29 -3.77 -0.31
N SER A 80 -0.62 -4.94 0.23
CA SER A 80 0.29 -5.70 1.09
C SER A 80 1.56 -6.12 0.34
N SER A 81 1.44 -6.51 -0.94
CA SER A 81 2.57 -6.84 -1.79
C SER A 81 3.50 -5.64 -2.01
N LEU A 82 2.95 -4.44 -2.26
CA LEU A 82 3.74 -3.22 -2.41
C LEU A 82 4.42 -2.83 -1.10
N MET A 83 3.72 -2.88 0.03
CA MET A 83 4.30 -2.55 1.33
C MET A 83 5.45 -3.49 1.72
N MET A 84 5.29 -4.79 1.52
CA MET A 84 6.33 -5.78 1.80
C MET A 84 7.56 -5.63 0.90
N LYS A 85 7.38 -5.17 -0.33
CA LYS A 85 8.44 -5.03 -1.34
C LYS A 85 8.83 -3.56 -1.56
N PHE A 86 8.52 -2.68 -0.62
CA PHE A 86 8.66 -1.25 -0.76
C PHE A 86 10.08 -0.83 -1.14
N SER A 87 11.08 -1.23 -0.34
CA SER A 87 12.49 -0.86 -0.56
C SER A 87 13.03 -1.46 -1.86
N ALA A 88 12.68 -2.72 -2.16
CA ALA A 88 13.06 -3.35 -3.43
C ALA A 88 12.41 -2.64 -4.63
N THR A 89 11.15 -2.19 -4.49
CA THR A 89 10.46 -1.41 -5.53
C THR A 89 11.15 -0.06 -5.76
N CYS A 90 11.53 0.65 -4.69
CA CYS A 90 12.31 1.89 -4.79
C CYS A 90 13.62 1.68 -5.55
N LYS A 91 14.37 0.62 -5.22
CA LYS A 91 15.64 0.30 -5.90
C LYS A 91 15.44 0.07 -7.40
N VAL A 92 14.42 -0.70 -7.78
CA VAL A 92 14.15 -0.97 -9.20
C VAL A 92 13.69 0.29 -9.94
N LEU A 93 12.88 1.16 -9.32
CA LEU A 93 12.49 2.43 -9.92
C LEU A 93 13.71 3.32 -10.17
N LEU A 94 14.65 3.41 -9.23
CA LEU A 94 15.90 4.15 -9.41
C LEU A 94 16.73 3.60 -10.58
N ILE A 95 16.87 2.27 -10.68
CA ILE A 95 17.55 1.65 -11.83
C ILE A 95 16.88 2.04 -13.16
N ILE A 96 15.54 2.08 -13.22
CA ILE A 96 14.83 2.47 -14.43
C ILE A 96 15.03 3.97 -14.76
N ILE A 97 15.10 4.82 -13.74
CA ILE A 97 15.38 6.25 -13.91
C ILE A 97 16.76 6.46 -14.52
N ASP A 98 17.76 5.71 -14.06
CA ASP A 98 19.14 5.87 -14.52
C ASP A 98 19.40 5.17 -15.86
N GLU A 99 18.93 3.91 -16.01
CA GLU A 99 19.28 3.02 -17.11
C GLU A 99 18.15 2.82 -18.14
N GLY A 100 16.99 3.45 -17.96
CA GLY A 100 15.84 3.25 -18.87
C GLY A 100 16.17 3.62 -20.33
N ASN A 101 15.74 2.78 -21.28
CA ASN A 101 16.08 2.92 -22.68
C ASN A 101 15.47 4.15 -23.36
N THR A 102 14.33 4.65 -22.83
CA THR A 102 13.63 5.81 -23.40
C THR A 102 13.37 6.86 -22.34
N LEU A 103 13.28 8.12 -22.76
CA LEU A 103 12.95 9.24 -21.88
C LEU A 103 11.58 9.04 -21.21
N SER A 104 10.60 8.47 -21.93
CA SER A 104 9.27 8.17 -21.38
C SER A 104 9.36 7.18 -20.22
N GLN A 105 10.13 6.10 -20.35
CA GLN A 105 10.30 5.11 -19.29
C GLN A 105 10.96 5.70 -18.04
N ARG A 106 11.98 6.56 -18.23
CA ARG A 106 12.64 7.26 -17.12
C ARG A 106 11.68 8.23 -16.43
N ALA A 107 10.91 8.99 -17.20
CA ALA A 107 9.93 9.94 -16.66
C ALA A 107 8.82 9.24 -15.90
N GLU A 108 8.25 8.15 -16.41
CA GLU A 108 7.24 7.34 -15.73
C GLU A 108 7.77 6.73 -14.44
N ALA A 109 8.99 6.20 -14.44
CA ALA A 109 9.64 5.66 -13.25
C ALA A 109 9.91 6.74 -12.21
N ASN A 110 10.31 7.95 -12.63
CA ASN A 110 10.52 9.08 -11.74
C ASN A 110 9.21 9.51 -11.05
N VAL A 111 8.11 9.63 -11.81
CA VAL A 111 6.79 9.94 -11.24
C VAL A 111 6.33 8.85 -10.28
N ALA A 112 6.57 7.58 -10.62
CA ALA A 112 6.23 6.45 -9.74
C ALA A 112 7.08 6.45 -8.46
N TYR A 113 8.38 6.76 -8.55
CA TYR A 113 9.28 6.87 -7.42
C TYR A 113 8.91 8.00 -6.48
N GLN A 114 8.67 9.20 -7.01
CA GLN A 114 8.23 10.35 -6.21
C GLN A 114 6.88 10.09 -5.52
N ALA A 115 5.94 9.44 -6.22
CA ALA A 115 4.69 9.05 -5.60
C ALA A 115 4.91 8.04 -4.48
N LEU A 116 5.72 6.99 -4.70
CA LEU A 116 5.97 5.93 -3.73
C LEU A 116 6.66 6.46 -2.46
N THR A 117 7.59 7.41 -2.61
CA THR A 117 8.34 8.01 -1.50
C THR A 117 7.66 9.25 -0.89
N SER A 118 6.40 9.54 -1.26
CA SER A 118 5.64 10.61 -0.62
C SER A 118 4.98 10.14 0.67
N PHE A 119 5.00 10.97 1.70
CA PHE A 119 4.28 10.74 2.96
C PHE A 119 2.79 10.46 2.72
N GLU A 120 2.19 11.23 1.82
CA GLU A 120 0.76 11.12 1.48
C GLU A 120 0.40 9.71 0.99
N LEU A 121 1.16 9.15 0.04
CA LEU A 121 0.87 7.80 -0.44
C LEU A 121 1.13 6.74 0.63
N VAL A 122 2.20 6.87 1.40
CA VAL A 122 2.51 5.94 2.50
C VAL A 122 1.41 5.96 3.55
N PHE A 123 0.93 7.14 3.93
CA PHE A 123 -0.18 7.28 4.86
C PHE A 123 -1.46 6.61 4.33
N ILE A 124 -1.83 6.89 3.07
CA ILE A 124 -3.03 6.30 2.47
C ILE A 124 -2.88 4.78 2.29
N LEU A 125 -1.68 4.26 1.99
CA LEU A 125 -1.41 2.82 1.91
C LEU A 125 -1.71 2.11 3.23
N HIS A 126 -1.25 2.66 4.36
CA HIS A 126 -1.49 2.09 5.69
C HIS A 126 -2.97 2.18 6.06
N LEU A 127 -3.58 3.35 5.86
CA LEU A 127 -5.01 3.56 6.11
C LEU A 127 -5.88 2.59 5.31
N MET A 128 -5.64 2.47 4.01
CA MET A 128 -6.40 1.58 3.12
C MET A 128 -6.17 0.11 3.47
N LYS A 129 -4.96 -0.25 3.89
CA LYS A 129 -4.66 -1.60 4.35
C LYS A 129 -5.55 -1.97 5.54
N GLU A 130 -5.58 -1.16 6.59
CA GLU A 130 -6.39 -1.40 7.80
C GLU A 130 -7.89 -1.54 7.46
N ILE A 131 -8.42 -0.60 6.67
CA ILE A 131 -9.85 -0.62 6.29
C ILE A 131 -10.18 -1.86 5.45
N ILE A 132 -9.35 -2.19 4.44
CA ILE A 132 -9.62 -3.30 3.55
C ILE A 132 -9.41 -4.66 4.25
N GLU A 133 -8.45 -4.78 5.17
CA GLU A 133 -8.26 -5.98 6.00
C GLU A 133 -9.50 -6.27 6.83
N PHE A 134 -10.06 -5.25 7.46
CA PHE A 134 -11.30 -5.39 8.22
C PHE A 134 -12.47 -5.83 7.34
N ILE A 135 -12.70 -5.13 6.21
CA ILE A 135 -13.77 -5.47 5.24
C ILE A 135 -13.60 -6.90 4.73
N ASN A 136 -12.38 -7.28 4.34
CA ASN A 136 -12.08 -8.63 3.83
C ASN A 136 -12.33 -9.72 4.90
N SER A 137 -11.99 -9.44 6.15
CA SER A 137 -12.28 -10.33 7.28
C SER A 137 -13.78 -10.56 7.47
N LEU A 138 -14.57 -9.48 7.41
CA LEU A 138 -16.02 -9.55 7.50
C LEU A 138 -16.65 -10.29 6.30
N CYS A 139 -16.21 -9.96 5.08
CA CYS A 139 -16.69 -10.65 3.87
C CYS A 139 -16.47 -12.17 3.96
N LYS A 140 -15.31 -12.62 4.44
CA LYS A 140 -15.02 -14.04 4.63
C LYS A 140 -15.96 -14.70 5.63
N LYS A 141 -16.24 -14.02 6.76
CA LYS A 141 -17.17 -14.53 7.77
C LYS A 141 -18.58 -14.67 7.22
N LEU A 142 -19.04 -13.72 6.41
CA LEU A 142 -20.37 -13.74 5.80
C LEU A 142 -20.51 -14.80 4.70
N GLN A 143 -19.45 -15.08 3.95
CA GLN A 143 -19.45 -16.14 2.93
C GLN A 143 -19.58 -17.55 3.53
N CYS A 144 -19.22 -17.71 4.80
CA CYS A 144 -19.36 -18.99 5.53
C CYS A 144 -20.77 -19.22 6.12
N GLN A 145 -21.63 -18.20 6.13
CA GLN A 145 -23.01 -18.29 6.62
C GLN A 145 -24.00 -18.11 5.48
N SER A 146 -25.13 -18.81 5.51
CA SER A 146 -26.20 -18.64 4.52
C SER A 146 -26.59 -17.16 4.45
N GLN A 147 -26.63 -16.63 3.21
CA GLN A 147 -26.93 -15.22 2.96
C GLN A 147 -28.36 -14.89 3.37
N ASP A 148 -28.51 -14.31 4.57
CA ASP A 148 -29.76 -13.74 5.05
C ASP A 148 -29.63 -12.21 5.14
N ILE A 149 -30.74 -11.50 4.96
CA ILE A 149 -30.84 -10.03 5.05
C ILE A 149 -30.33 -9.53 6.41
N LEU A 150 -30.55 -10.28 7.48
CA LEU A 150 -30.04 -9.99 8.83
C LEU A 150 -28.51 -9.91 8.85
N ASN A 151 -27.83 -10.81 8.15
CA ASN A 151 -26.35 -10.81 8.05
C ASN A 151 -25.82 -9.57 7.29
N ALA A 152 -26.56 -9.09 6.28
CA ALA A 152 -26.19 -7.86 5.58
C ALA A 152 -26.31 -6.62 6.46
N ILE A 153 -27.37 -6.55 7.30
CA ILE A 153 -27.56 -5.45 8.27
C ILE A 153 -26.46 -5.47 9.33
N LEU A 154 -26.15 -6.63 9.88
CA LEU A 154 -25.05 -6.81 10.86
C LEU A 154 -23.70 -6.41 10.25
N PHE A 155 -23.47 -6.72 8.98
CA PHE A 155 -22.27 -6.32 8.25
C PHE A 155 -22.11 -4.80 8.18
N VAL A 156 -23.16 -4.08 7.74
CA VAL A 156 -23.14 -2.62 7.68
C VAL A 156 -22.93 -2.00 9.07
N SER A 157 -23.58 -2.54 10.09
CA SER A 157 -23.40 -2.08 11.47
C SER A 157 -21.97 -2.28 11.96
N SER A 158 -21.39 -3.46 11.72
CA SER A 158 -20.00 -3.75 12.11
C SER A 158 -18.97 -2.85 11.39
N ILE A 159 -19.22 -2.51 10.11
CA ILE A 159 -18.36 -1.56 9.40
C ILE A 159 -18.46 -0.16 10.03
N LYS A 160 -19.66 0.30 10.35
CA LYS A 160 -19.86 1.61 11.00
C LYS A 160 -19.16 1.68 12.35
N GLU A 161 -19.33 0.65 13.18
CA GLU A 161 -18.68 0.55 14.49
C GLU A 161 -17.16 0.55 14.36
N PHE A 162 -16.61 -0.21 13.41
CA PHE A 162 -15.17 -0.24 13.15
C PHE A 162 -14.66 1.13 12.73
N ILE A 163 -15.31 1.79 11.76
CA ILE A 163 -14.87 3.11 11.29
C ILE A 163 -14.96 4.14 12.41
N GLN A 164 -16.01 4.08 13.24
CA GLN A 164 -16.14 4.97 14.38
C GLN A 164 -15.02 4.76 15.39
N LYS A 165 -14.79 3.50 15.81
CA LYS A 165 -13.71 3.15 16.74
C LYS A 165 -12.33 3.49 16.18
N PHE A 166 -12.10 3.22 14.89
CA PHE A 166 -10.85 3.57 14.24
C PHE A 166 -10.60 5.09 14.24
N ARG A 167 -11.67 5.88 14.03
CA ARG A 167 -11.61 7.34 14.10
C ARG A 167 -11.33 7.85 15.50
N ASP A 168 -11.90 7.22 16.52
CA ASP A 168 -11.82 7.69 17.90
C ASP A 168 -10.52 7.25 18.60
N ASP A 169 -10.05 6.02 18.34
CA ASP A 169 -8.92 5.40 19.07
C ASP A 169 -7.75 4.97 18.16
N GLY A 170 -8.00 4.68 16.87
CA GLY A 170 -7.00 4.07 15.98
C GLY A 170 -6.11 5.06 15.24
N TRP A 171 -6.42 6.35 15.31
CA TRP A 171 -5.72 7.37 14.54
C TRP A 171 -4.27 7.58 14.98
N ASP A 172 -4.03 7.64 16.27
CA ASP A 172 -2.69 7.86 16.83
C ASP A 172 -1.77 6.66 16.58
N ASP A 173 -2.30 5.44 16.68
CA ASP A 173 -1.58 4.22 16.35
C ASP A 173 -1.21 4.15 14.86
N LEU A 174 -2.14 4.51 13.97
CA LEU A 174 -1.88 4.63 12.55
C LEU A 174 -0.76 5.64 12.26
N LEU A 175 -0.87 6.84 12.82
CA LEU A 175 0.14 7.89 12.64
C LEU A 175 1.52 7.45 13.14
N THR A 176 1.59 6.79 14.29
CA THR A 176 2.81 6.26 14.86
C THR A 176 3.43 5.21 13.93
N THR A 177 2.62 4.29 13.42
CA THR A 177 3.06 3.25 12.47
C THR A 177 3.59 3.87 11.17
N VAL A 178 2.87 4.86 10.62
CA VAL A 178 3.29 5.57 9.39
C VAL A 178 4.57 6.34 9.59
N LYS A 179 4.72 7.07 10.72
CA LYS A 179 5.94 7.81 11.05
C LYS A 179 7.14 6.87 11.14
N SER A 180 7.04 5.79 11.91
CA SER A 180 8.11 4.79 12.03
C SER A 180 8.48 4.17 10.68
N PHE A 181 7.49 3.90 9.82
CA PHE A 181 7.73 3.41 8.47
C PHE A 181 8.48 4.42 7.60
N CYS A 182 8.12 5.71 7.69
CA CYS A 182 8.77 6.79 6.95
C CYS A 182 10.21 7.03 7.44
N GLU A 183 10.43 7.10 8.75
CA GLU A 183 11.75 7.28 9.36
C GLU A 183 12.71 6.17 8.93
N LEU A 184 12.28 4.90 9.00
CA LEU A 184 13.09 3.76 8.58
C LEU A 184 13.51 3.82 7.09
N ARG A 185 12.77 4.57 6.26
CA ARG A 185 12.98 4.67 4.80
C ARG A 185 13.41 6.04 4.33
N SER A 186 13.75 6.94 5.26
CA SER A 186 14.15 8.32 4.98
C SER A 186 13.14 9.09 4.11
N ILE A 187 11.85 8.89 4.38
CA ILE A 187 10.75 9.61 3.73
C ILE A 187 10.43 10.84 4.58
N ASP A 188 10.39 12.00 3.96
CA ASP A 188 10.12 13.26 4.63
C ASP A 188 8.70 13.27 5.23
N ILE A 189 8.62 13.57 6.54
CA ILE A 189 7.35 13.65 7.28
C ILE A 189 6.95 15.12 7.37
N PRO A 190 5.80 15.52 6.78
CA PRO A 190 5.33 16.90 6.87
C PRO A 190 4.96 17.25 8.32
N TYR A 191 5.01 18.53 8.65
CA TYR A 191 4.60 19.02 9.97
C TYR A 191 3.08 18.88 10.12
N ILE A 192 2.63 17.82 10.77
CA ILE A 192 1.22 17.39 10.85
C ILE A 192 0.36 18.36 11.68
N ASN A 193 0.97 19.18 12.55
CA ASN A 193 0.27 20.18 13.38
C ASN A 193 0.12 21.54 12.71
N ALA A 194 0.51 21.73 11.47
CA ALA A 194 0.25 22.95 10.74
C ALA A 194 -1.26 23.08 10.52
N ARG A 195 -1.88 24.15 11.04
CA ARG A 195 -3.28 24.46 10.73
C ARG A 195 -3.44 24.53 9.23
N TYR A 196 -4.36 23.75 8.68
CA TYR A 196 -4.75 23.84 7.28
C TYR A 196 -5.32 25.23 7.03
N VAL A 197 -4.52 26.11 6.44
CA VAL A 197 -4.99 27.39 5.93
C VAL A 197 -5.51 27.13 4.53
N GLY A 198 -6.82 26.86 4.44
CA GLY A 198 -7.50 26.71 3.15
C GLY A 198 -7.32 27.99 2.33
N ARG A 199 -6.85 27.84 1.11
CA ARG A 199 -6.87 28.87 0.06
C ARG A 199 -8.21 28.85 -0.65
#